data_62ffad57001cfb3956c12eda8fe315bf
#
_entry.id   62ffad57001cfb3956c12eda8fe315bf
#
_cell.length_a   1.000
_cell.length_b   1.000
_cell.length_c   1.000
_cell.angle_alpha   90.00
_cell.angle_beta   90.00
_cell.angle_gamma   90.00
#
_symmetry.space_group_name_H-M   'P 1'
#
loop_
_entity.id
_entity.type
_entity.pdbx_description
1 polymer ?
#
loop_
_entity_poly.entity_id
_entity_poly.type
_entity_poly.pdbx_seq_one_letter_code
_entity_poly.pdbx_strand_id
1 'polypeptide(L)'
;MPFSDDLYRVQTVRVSRREVLRLAAATGAGLAGIVLVGCGDEEEVEKGTPTALPATVAPSGFFDSDGVMIHYETYGEGKPIVLVHGFASSLKGNWVAANWVETLQPLRRVVALDCRGHGQSDKPHDPEAYGGENMAQDVLRLMDHLNIDKTDLFGYSMGAGIASYLLAHHRERFTSVILGGIGNVFESAGGDRSRVIGDAMLAEDRSQITDPVGLAFRAFAELDPNNDLKALGACALRVREPMDRADLADVDIPVLIVNGANDELAGGADELAAVIPGARLVMIPDTDHLSVVPDQRFKDEVLAFLEEQ
;
A
#
# COMPACT_ATOMS: atom_id res chain seq x y z
N MET A 1 -38.79 3.76 -34.89
CA MET A 1 -37.38 4.06 -34.54
C MET A 1 -37.04 3.16 -33.39
N PRO A 2 -36.13 2.19 -33.55
CA PRO A 2 -35.72 1.31 -32.45
C PRO A 2 -34.62 1.99 -31.63
N PHE A 3 -34.77 1.96 -30.33
CA PHE A 3 -33.75 2.32 -29.36
C PHE A 3 -32.62 1.28 -29.40
N SER A 4 -31.37 1.73 -29.50
CA SER A 4 -30.18 0.90 -29.49
C SER A 4 -29.84 0.49 -28.06
N ASP A 5 -29.90 -0.82 -27.80
CA ASP A 5 -29.32 -1.48 -26.63
C ASP A 5 -27.82 -1.68 -26.84
N ASP A 6 -27.02 -0.69 -26.46
CA ASP A 6 -25.56 -0.82 -26.47
C ASP A 6 -24.92 0.12 -25.44
N LEU A 7 -25.15 -0.13 -24.16
CA LEU A 7 -24.39 0.52 -23.09
C LEU A 7 -24.48 -0.31 -21.79
N TYR A 8 -23.78 -1.44 -21.72
CA TYR A 8 -23.28 -2.03 -20.47
C TYR A 8 -22.41 -3.24 -20.82
N ARG A 9 -21.20 -3.00 -21.33
CA ARG A 9 -20.14 -4.03 -21.28
C ARG A 9 -19.53 -4.00 -19.88
N VAL A 10 -20.03 -4.86 -19.01
CA VAL A 10 -19.34 -5.26 -17.79
C VAL A 10 -18.06 -5.97 -18.23
N GLN A 11 -16.90 -5.31 -18.05
CA GLN A 11 -15.62 -5.99 -18.18
C GLN A 11 -15.46 -6.95 -17.01
N THR A 12 -15.69 -8.22 -17.27
CA THR A 12 -15.40 -9.29 -16.32
C THR A 12 -13.89 -9.45 -16.19
N VAL A 13 -13.33 -8.99 -15.07
CA VAL A 13 -11.95 -9.25 -14.70
C VAL A 13 -11.80 -10.76 -14.47
N ARG A 14 -11.10 -11.45 -15.36
CA ARG A 14 -10.75 -12.86 -15.19
C ARG A 14 -9.46 -12.97 -14.38
N VAL A 15 -9.59 -13.16 -13.07
CA VAL A 15 -8.45 -13.53 -12.23
C VAL A 15 -8.10 -14.99 -12.51
N SER A 16 -6.91 -15.27 -12.99
CA SER A 16 -6.49 -16.63 -13.35
C SER A 16 -6.10 -17.42 -12.10
N ARG A 17 -6.24 -18.78 -12.14
CA ARG A 17 -5.74 -19.66 -11.06
C ARG A 17 -4.24 -19.47 -10.78
N ARG A 18 -3.47 -19.00 -11.77
CA ARG A 18 -2.04 -18.66 -11.60
C ARG A 18 -1.84 -17.39 -10.77
N GLU A 19 -2.74 -16.42 -10.85
CA GLU A 19 -2.67 -15.19 -10.06
C GLU A 19 -3.00 -15.45 -8.59
N VAL A 20 -4.00 -16.30 -8.31
CA VAL A 20 -4.32 -16.76 -6.95
C VAL A 20 -3.14 -17.53 -6.32
N LEU A 21 -2.43 -18.35 -7.12
CA LEU A 21 -1.24 -19.09 -6.66
C LEU A 21 -0.01 -18.20 -6.52
N ARG A 22 0.10 -17.11 -7.30
CA ARG A 22 1.16 -16.10 -7.14
C ARG A 22 0.95 -15.24 -5.89
N LEU A 23 -0.30 -14.92 -5.55
CA LEU A 23 -0.66 -14.32 -4.25
C LEU A 23 -0.10 -15.14 -3.08
N ALA A 24 -0.17 -16.46 -3.15
CA ALA A 24 0.34 -17.35 -2.10
C ALA A 24 1.88 -17.48 -2.07
N ALA A 25 2.56 -17.22 -3.19
CA ALA A 25 4.01 -17.36 -3.28
C ALA A 25 4.80 -16.11 -2.87
N ALA A 26 4.17 -14.93 -2.84
CA ALA A 26 4.83 -13.67 -2.47
C ALA A 26 4.97 -13.47 -0.94
N THR A 27 4.30 -14.31 -0.14
CA THR A 27 4.41 -14.27 1.33
C THR A 27 5.37 -15.36 1.78
N GLY A 28 6.68 -15.04 1.86
CA GLY A 28 7.78 -15.93 2.18
C GLY A 28 7.56 -16.86 3.36
N ALA A 29 7.06 -18.07 3.09
CA ALA A 29 7.21 -19.20 3.99
C ALA A 29 8.60 -19.79 3.79
N GLY A 30 9.51 -19.59 4.76
CA GLY A 30 10.86 -20.08 4.74
C GLY A 30 10.90 -21.60 4.64
N LEU A 31 11.53 -22.12 3.57
CA LEU A 31 11.95 -23.50 3.46
C LEU A 31 13.36 -23.64 4.03
N ALA A 32 13.47 -24.42 5.09
CA ALA A 32 14.74 -24.84 5.69
C ALA A 32 15.64 -25.52 4.64
N GLY A 33 16.79 -24.92 4.37
CA GLY A 33 17.79 -25.49 3.51
C GLY A 33 18.52 -26.67 4.16
N ILE A 34 18.54 -27.81 3.48
CA ILE A 34 19.37 -28.95 3.81
C ILE A 34 20.80 -28.61 3.35
N VAL A 35 21.73 -28.58 4.30
CA VAL A 35 23.17 -28.45 4.03
C VAL A 35 23.73 -29.81 3.65
N LEU A 36 24.21 -29.98 2.41
CA LEU A 36 25.08 -31.05 2.01
C LEU A 36 26.53 -30.59 2.16
N VAL A 37 27.25 -31.25 3.07
CA VAL A 37 28.67 -31.05 3.28
C VAL A 37 29.44 -31.79 2.18
N GLY A 38 30.16 -31.07 1.36
CA GLY A 38 31.18 -31.60 0.45
C GLY A 38 32.53 -31.03 0.83
N CYS A 39 33.47 -31.88 1.22
CA CYS A 39 34.87 -31.52 1.48
C CYS A 39 35.62 -31.22 0.18
N GLY A 40 36.40 -30.14 0.18
CA GLY A 40 37.34 -29.82 -0.89
C GLY A 40 38.15 -28.57 -0.50
N ASP A 41 39.48 -28.70 -0.54
CA ASP A 41 40.51 -27.88 0.07
C ASP A 41 40.65 -26.44 -0.46
N GLU A 42 40.93 -25.54 0.47
CA GLU A 42 41.79 -24.36 0.54
C GLU A 42 42.07 -23.48 -0.71
N GLU A 43 41.58 -22.24 -0.65
CA GLU A 43 42.42 -21.03 -0.83
C GLU A 43 41.74 -19.83 -0.17
N GLU A 44 42.36 -19.24 0.87
CA GLU A 44 41.94 -18.04 1.55
C GLU A 44 42.10 -16.84 0.62
N VAL A 45 40.96 -16.29 0.18
CA VAL A 45 40.88 -14.89 -0.28
C VAL A 45 40.07 -14.14 0.74
N GLU A 46 40.72 -13.34 1.57
CA GLU A 46 40.07 -12.35 2.43
C GLU A 46 39.23 -11.40 1.58
N LYS A 47 37.95 -11.73 1.39
CA LYS A 47 36.95 -10.78 0.98
C LYS A 47 36.40 -10.13 2.26
N GLY A 48 36.80 -8.88 2.49
CA GLY A 48 36.20 -8.05 3.52
C GLY A 48 34.70 -8.13 3.45
N THR A 49 34.09 -8.78 4.43
CA THR A 49 32.64 -8.80 4.65
C THR A 49 32.23 -7.35 4.88
N PRO A 50 31.29 -6.79 4.12
CA PRO A 50 30.71 -5.50 4.50
C PRO A 50 30.09 -5.71 5.87
N THR A 51 30.64 -5.02 6.86
CA THR A 51 30.06 -4.98 8.21
C THR A 51 28.72 -4.30 8.06
N ALA A 52 27.64 -5.11 8.08
CA ALA A 52 26.31 -4.58 8.21
C ALA A 52 26.30 -3.75 9.50
N LEU A 53 26.02 -2.45 9.35
CA LEU A 53 25.80 -1.58 10.50
C LEU A 53 24.71 -2.25 11.35
N PRO A 54 24.88 -2.34 12.68
CA PRO A 54 23.83 -2.88 13.51
C PRO A 54 22.56 -2.06 13.25
N ALA A 55 21.50 -2.72 12.81
CA ALA A 55 20.20 -2.10 12.67
C ALA A 55 19.86 -1.53 14.06
N THR A 56 19.94 -0.23 14.21
CA THR A 56 19.43 0.43 15.40
C THR A 56 17.96 0.08 15.45
N VAL A 57 17.55 -0.67 16.49
CA VAL A 57 16.17 -1.05 16.71
C VAL A 57 15.39 0.26 16.80
N ALA A 58 14.63 0.54 15.77
CA ALA A 58 13.84 1.75 15.70
C ALA A 58 12.76 1.70 16.77
N PRO A 59 12.42 2.81 17.42
CA PRO A 59 11.33 2.82 18.38
C PRO A 59 10.04 2.43 17.66
N SER A 60 9.48 1.28 18.02
CA SER A 60 8.10 0.95 17.74
C SER A 60 7.23 1.53 18.84
N GLY A 61 6.04 2.00 18.48
CA GLY A 61 5.14 2.60 19.45
C GLY A 61 3.69 2.57 19.02
N PHE A 62 2.86 3.04 19.92
CA PHE A 62 1.45 3.31 19.66
C PHE A 62 1.15 4.75 20.02
N PHE A 63 0.22 5.35 19.31
CA PHE A 63 -0.34 6.65 19.66
C PHE A 63 -1.86 6.59 19.55
N ASP A 64 -2.52 7.43 20.33
CA ASP A 64 -3.98 7.57 20.30
C ASP A 64 -4.38 8.51 19.14
N SER A 65 -5.13 7.96 18.19
CA SER A 65 -5.73 8.70 17.09
C SER A 65 -7.24 8.80 17.28
N ASP A 66 -7.65 9.67 18.23
CA ASP A 66 -9.04 9.91 18.54
C ASP A 66 -9.78 8.64 19.02
N GLY A 67 -9.20 7.99 20.04
CA GLY A 67 -9.72 6.78 20.64
C GLY A 67 -9.39 5.48 19.88
N VAL A 68 -8.58 5.54 18.81
CA VAL A 68 -8.08 4.38 18.08
C VAL A 68 -6.56 4.33 18.24
N MET A 69 -6.04 3.28 18.88
CA MET A 69 -4.60 3.09 19.04
C MET A 69 -3.97 2.64 17.73
N ILE A 70 -3.08 3.46 17.20
CA ILE A 70 -2.37 3.22 15.94
C ILE A 70 -0.93 2.81 16.23
N HIS A 71 -0.53 1.66 15.71
CA HIS A 71 0.83 1.16 15.77
C HIS A 71 1.71 1.80 14.68
N TYR A 72 2.96 2.11 15.02
CA TYR A 72 3.97 2.57 14.07
C TYR A 72 5.36 2.05 14.40
N GLU A 73 6.23 2.05 13.40
CA GLU A 73 7.66 1.78 13.57
C GLU A 73 8.47 2.81 12.79
N THR A 74 9.65 3.18 13.34
CA THR A 74 10.58 4.11 12.67
C THR A 74 11.92 3.43 12.44
N TYR A 75 12.58 3.74 11.31
CA TYR A 75 13.85 3.15 10.92
C TYR A 75 14.73 4.21 10.28
N GLY A 76 16.06 4.11 10.48
CA GLY A 76 17.00 5.07 9.93
C GLY A 76 16.89 6.45 10.57
N GLU A 77 17.55 7.42 9.96
CA GLU A 77 17.64 8.80 10.42
C GLU A 77 17.54 9.78 9.23
N GLY A 78 17.46 11.08 9.49
CA GLY A 78 17.45 12.14 8.46
C GLY A 78 16.06 12.64 8.10
N LYS A 79 15.87 13.05 6.84
CA LYS A 79 14.59 13.58 6.31
C LYS A 79 13.51 12.51 6.41
N PRO A 80 12.35 12.79 7.01
CA PRO A 80 11.32 11.78 7.20
C PRO A 80 10.62 11.38 5.89
N ILE A 81 10.19 10.12 5.82
CA ILE A 81 9.23 9.60 4.86
C ILE A 81 8.19 8.76 5.58
N VAL A 82 6.91 9.06 5.39
CA VAL A 82 5.81 8.27 5.97
C VAL A 82 5.30 7.28 4.95
N LEU A 83 5.16 6.00 5.36
CA LEU A 83 4.73 4.88 4.52
C LEU A 83 3.36 4.39 4.94
N VAL A 84 2.38 4.36 4.02
CA VAL A 84 0.99 3.93 4.24
C VAL A 84 0.68 2.72 3.36
N HIS A 85 0.43 1.57 3.99
CA HIS A 85 0.28 0.28 3.31
C HIS A 85 -1.10 0.06 2.65
N GLY A 86 -1.20 -0.99 1.82
CA GLY A 86 -2.42 -1.42 1.13
C GLY A 86 -3.38 -2.19 2.02
N PHE A 87 -4.62 -2.37 1.53
CA PHE A 87 -5.69 -3.11 2.20
C PHE A 87 -5.29 -4.56 2.49
N ALA A 88 -5.71 -5.07 3.65
CA ALA A 88 -5.44 -6.40 4.17
C ALA A 88 -3.94 -6.76 4.34
N SER A 89 -3.05 -5.76 4.25
CA SER A 89 -1.63 -5.86 4.54
C SER A 89 -1.31 -5.22 5.90
N SER A 90 -0.04 -4.96 6.15
CA SER A 90 0.47 -4.27 7.34
C SER A 90 1.78 -3.56 7.01
N LEU A 91 2.31 -2.75 7.93
CA LEU A 91 3.64 -2.17 7.75
C LEU A 91 4.71 -3.26 7.55
N LYS A 92 4.57 -4.42 8.21
CA LYS A 92 5.49 -5.55 8.02
C LYS A 92 5.33 -6.20 6.65
N GLY A 93 4.10 -6.45 6.21
CA GLY A 93 3.81 -7.12 4.95
C GLY A 93 4.18 -6.28 3.73
N ASN A 94 3.77 -5.01 3.74
CA ASN A 94 3.96 -4.14 2.58
C ASN A 94 5.39 -3.56 2.48
N TRP A 95 6.00 -3.20 3.63
CA TRP A 95 7.21 -2.41 3.63
C TRP A 95 8.47 -3.17 4.06
N VAL A 96 8.36 -3.99 5.13
CA VAL A 96 9.52 -4.75 5.62
C VAL A 96 9.76 -5.98 4.75
N ALA A 97 8.74 -6.82 4.55
CA ALA A 97 8.88 -8.06 3.78
C ALA A 97 9.23 -7.82 2.29
N ALA A 98 8.81 -6.69 1.73
CA ALA A 98 9.18 -6.29 0.38
C ALA A 98 10.51 -5.50 0.30
N ASN A 99 11.27 -5.40 1.41
CA ASN A 99 12.56 -4.71 1.53
C ASN A 99 12.51 -3.20 1.25
N TRP A 100 11.36 -2.55 1.39
CA TRP A 100 11.25 -1.09 1.24
C TRP A 100 11.93 -0.34 2.36
N VAL A 101 11.79 -0.81 3.62
CA VAL A 101 12.47 -0.23 4.77
C VAL A 101 13.98 -0.30 4.57
N GLU A 102 14.52 -1.46 4.17
CA GLU A 102 15.95 -1.64 3.90
C GLU A 102 16.44 -0.73 2.76
N THR A 103 15.60 -0.52 1.74
CA THR A 103 15.90 0.34 0.60
C THR A 103 15.95 1.83 1.00
N LEU A 104 15.01 2.29 1.84
CA LEU A 104 14.83 3.71 2.15
C LEU A 104 15.60 4.19 3.37
N GLN A 105 15.82 3.36 4.39
CA GLN A 105 16.46 3.77 5.65
C GLN A 105 17.89 4.33 5.54
N PRO A 106 18.70 4.02 4.50
CA PRO A 106 19.99 4.65 4.34
C PRO A 106 19.89 6.14 3.95
N LEU A 107 18.74 6.57 3.40
CA LEU A 107 18.54 7.91 2.84
C LEU A 107 17.47 8.72 3.60
N ARG A 108 16.61 8.05 4.35
CA ARG A 108 15.43 8.65 5.00
C ARG A 108 15.20 8.06 6.39
N ARG A 109 14.66 8.89 7.29
CA ARG A 109 13.97 8.39 8.48
C ARG A 109 12.63 7.82 8.04
N VAL A 110 12.54 6.52 7.90
CA VAL A 110 11.30 5.82 7.50
C VAL A 110 10.37 5.75 8.69
N VAL A 111 9.12 6.17 8.52
CA VAL A 111 8.04 6.05 9.50
C VAL A 111 6.93 5.26 8.84
N ALA A 112 6.69 4.03 9.29
CA ALA A 112 5.64 3.17 8.75
C ALA A 112 4.56 2.95 9.83
N LEU A 113 3.29 3.06 9.47
CA LEU A 113 2.18 2.78 10.38
C LEU A 113 1.40 1.54 9.92
N ASP A 114 0.78 0.86 10.86
CA ASP A 114 -0.34 -0.03 10.58
C ASP A 114 -1.62 0.82 10.54
N CYS A 115 -2.31 0.86 9.41
CA CYS A 115 -3.58 1.55 9.31
C CYS A 115 -4.59 0.97 10.32
N ARG A 116 -5.53 1.80 10.84
CA ARG A 116 -6.64 1.27 11.65
C ARG A 116 -7.27 0.05 10.98
N GLY A 117 -7.66 -0.96 11.73
CA GLY A 117 -8.20 -2.22 11.24
C GLY A 117 -7.15 -3.24 10.77
N HIS A 118 -5.86 -2.89 10.74
CA HIS A 118 -4.78 -3.70 10.19
C HIS A 118 -3.62 -3.88 11.19
N GLY A 119 -2.78 -4.86 10.93
CA GLY A 119 -1.55 -5.11 11.67
C GLY A 119 -1.75 -5.13 13.19
N GLN A 120 -0.99 -4.34 13.92
CA GLN A 120 -1.08 -4.22 15.38
C GLN A 120 -1.97 -3.06 15.85
N SER A 121 -2.50 -2.23 14.95
CA SER A 121 -3.45 -1.17 15.31
C SER A 121 -4.79 -1.71 15.75
N ASP A 122 -5.57 -0.89 16.48
CA ASP A 122 -6.93 -1.21 16.85
C ASP A 122 -7.81 -1.51 15.64
N LYS A 123 -8.79 -2.39 15.85
CA LYS A 123 -9.61 -2.99 14.80
C LYS A 123 -11.10 -2.71 15.00
N PRO A 124 -11.56 -1.46 14.79
CA PRO A 124 -12.98 -1.13 14.85
C PRO A 124 -13.80 -1.97 13.88
N HIS A 125 -14.99 -2.42 14.29
CA HIS A 125 -15.91 -3.17 13.41
C HIS A 125 -16.99 -2.31 12.78
N ASP A 126 -17.00 -1.01 13.09
CA ASP A 126 -17.93 -0.04 12.51
C ASP A 126 -17.32 0.59 11.24
N PRO A 127 -17.98 0.51 10.06
CA PRO A 127 -17.52 1.18 8.85
C PRO A 127 -17.30 2.69 9.01
N GLU A 128 -18.08 3.37 9.87
CA GLU A 128 -17.93 4.80 10.12
C GLU A 128 -16.56 5.16 10.71
N ALA A 129 -15.94 4.25 11.45
CA ALA A 129 -14.59 4.44 11.96
C ALA A 129 -13.52 4.58 10.85
N TYR A 130 -13.80 4.13 9.64
CA TYR A 130 -12.89 4.16 8.49
C TYR A 130 -13.27 5.22 7.45
N GLY A 131 -14.46 5.82 7.58
CA GLY A 131 -15.01 6.76 6.62
C GLY A 131 -14.41 8.15 6.71
N GLY A 132 -14.88 9.01 5.80
CA GLY A 132 -14.44 10.38 5.72
C GLY A 132 -12.92 10.50 5.65
N GLU A 133 -12.38 11.38 6.44
CA GLU A 133 -10.94 11.64 6.54
C GLU A 133 -10.22 10.86 7.65
N ASN A 134 -10.92 10.00 8.42
CA ASN A 134 -10.39 9.36 9.62
C ASN A 134 -9.01 8.68 9.40
N MET A 135 -8.87 7.91 8.29
CA MET A 135 -7.60 7.24 7.99
C MET A 135 -6.51 8.23 7.56
N ALA A 136 -6.87 9.35 6.94
CA ALA A 136 -5.93 10.43 6.63
C ALA A 136 -5.49 11.17 7.90
N GLN A 137 -6.41 11.40 8.83
CA GLN A 137 -6.10 12.01 10.13
C GLN A 137 -5.15 11.14 10.97
N ASP A 138 -5.16 9.80 10.83
CA ASP A 138 -4.17 8.94 11.48
C ASP A 138 -2.75 9.29 11.06
N VAL A 139 -2.54 9.57 9.78
CA VAL A 139 -1.23 9.96 9.24
C VAL A 139 -0.80 11.32 9.80
N LEU A 140 -1.69 12.31 9.80
CA LEU A 140 -1.39 13.64 10.32
C LEU A 140 -1.10 13.62 11.83
N ARG A 141 -1.92 12.90 12.61
CA ARG A 141 -1.69 12.73 14.05
C ARG A 141 -0.41 11.96 14.36
N LEU A 142 -0.03 10.98 13.53
CA LEU A 142 1.28 10.33 13.65
C LEU A 142 2.42 11.32 13.44
N MET A 143 2.31 12.18 12.43
CA MET A 143 3.30 13.22 12.17
C MET A 143 3.41 14.18 13.36
N ASP A 144 2.26 14.62 13.91
CA ASP A 144 2.22 15.50 15.08
C ASP A 144 2.81 14.81 16.33
N HIS A 145 2.46 13.54 16.57
CA HIS A 145 3.00 12.72 17.66
C HIS A 145 4.53 12.60 17.60
N LEU A 146 5.09 12.51 16.40
CA LEU A 146 6.52 12.39 16.16
C LEU A 146 7.25 13.74 15.97
N ASN A 147 6.52 14.87 16.11
CA ASN A 147 6.98 16.23 15.86
C ASN A 147 7.55 16.40 14.43
N ILE A 148 6.87 15.82 13.43
CA ILE A 148 7.20 15.94 12.02
C ILE A 148 6.31 17.03 11.41
N ASP A 149 6.88 18.17 11.07
CA ASP A 149 6.17 19.27 10.42
C ASP A 149 5.85 18.95 8.96
N LYS A 150 6.89 18.54 8.20
CA LYS A 150 6.78 18.13 6.80
C LYS A 150 7.54 16.83 6.53
N THR A 151 7.00 16.02 5.60
CA THR A 151 7.57 14.71 5.24
C THR A 151 7.37 14.39 3.76
N ASP A 152 8.18 13.47 3.22
CA ASP A 152 7.77 12.75 2.02
C ASP A 152 6.68 11.74 2.40
N LEU A 153 5.70 11.49 1.53
CA LEU A 153 4.61 10.55 1.77
C LEU A 153 4.61 9.47 0.69
N PHE A 154 4.57 8.21 1.09
CA PHE A 154 4.45 7.09 0.16
C PHE A 154 3.28 6.19 0.56
N GLY A 155 2.25 6.18 -0.26
CA GLY A 155 1.08 5.32 -0.12
C GLY A 155 1.06 4.22 -1.17
N TYR A 156 0.59 3.02 -0.79
CA TYR A 156 0.37 1.91 -1.72
C TYR A 156 -1.09 1.46 -1.72
N SER A 157 -1.73 1.36 -2.90
CA SER A 157 -3.11 0.88 -3.07
C SER A 157 -4.09 1.66 -2.18
N MET A 158 -4.70 1.04 -1.15
CA MET A 158 -5.50 1.74 -0.16
C MET A 158 -4.74 2.92 0.45
N GLY A 159 -3.47 2.72 0.79
CA GLY A 159 -2.60 3.78 1.32
C GLY A 159 -2.35 4.89 0.31
N ALA A 160 -2.29 4.59 -0.99
CA ALA A 160 -2.20 5.62 -2.03
C ALA A 160 -3.50 6.42 -2.15
N GLY A 161 -4.67 5.79 -1.92
CA GLY A 161 -5.93 6.51 -1.82
C GLY A 161 -5.96 7.49 -0.65
N ILE A 162 -5.42 7.07 0.52
CA ILE A 162 -5.25 7.95 1.69
C ILE A 162 -4.26 9.08 1.36
N ALA A 163 -3.14 8.76 0.72
CA ALA A 163 -2.13 9.74 0.32
C ALA A 163 -2.68 10.76 -0.71
N SER A 164 -3.54 10.31 -1.64
CA SER A 164 -4.21 11.22 -2.59
C SER A 164 -5.15 12.20 -1.89
N TYR A 165 -5.89 11.74 -0.88
CA TYR A 165 -6.72 12.62 -0.06
C TYR A 165 -5.87 13.66 0.70
N LEU A 166 -4.75 13.21 1.31
CA LEU A 166 -3.82 14.09 1.99
C LEU A 166 -3.17 15.10 1.04
N LEU A 167 -2.84 14.69 -0.17
CA LEU A 167 -2.30 15.55 -1.21
C LEU A 167 -3.31 16.65 -1.62
N ALA A 168 -4.58 16.30 -1.71
CA ALA A 168 -5.65 17.25 -2.07
C ALA A 168 -5.94 18.27 -0.97
N HIS A 169 -5.97 17.83 0.29
CA HIS A 169 -6.53 18.65 1.38
C HIS A 169 -5.50 19.11 2.43
N HIS A 170 -4.28 18.55 2.44
CA HIS A 170 -3.24 18.79 3.44
C HIS A 170 -1.82 18.83 2.83
N ARG A 171 -1.70 19.23 1.54
CA ARG A 171 -0.42 19.20 0.81
C ARG A 171 0.71 20.00 1.45
N GLU A 172 0.37 21.00 2.26
CA GLU A 172 1.32 21.82 3.00
C GLU A 172 2.18 21.00 4.00
N ARG A 173 1.68 19.81 4.39
CA ARG A 173 2.38 18.89 5.30
C ARG A 173 3.37 17.96 4.56
N PHE A 174 3.44 18.05 3.22
CA PHE A 174 4.27 17.13 2.43
C PHE A 174 5.27 17.88 1.57
N THR A 175 6.45 17.27 1.39
CA THR A 175 7.49 17.78 0.49
C THR A 175 7.41 17.11 -0.87
N SER A 176 7.00 15.87 -0.91
CA SER A 176 6.69 15.10 -2.12
C SER A 176 5.73 13.97 -1.80
N VAL A 177 5.03 13.43 -2.81
CA VAL A 177 4.09 12.32 -2.64
C VAL A 177 4.36 11.24 -3.67
N ILE A 178 4.40 9.98 -3.21
CA ILE A 178 4.53 8.79 -4.05
C ILE A 178 3.25 7.98 -3.92
N LEU A 179 2.62 7.69 -5.04
CA LEU A 179 1.37 6.96 -5.16
C LEU A 179 1.62 5.66 -5.93
N GLY A 180 1.65 4.54 -5.22
CA GLY A 180 1.87 3.23 -5.82
C GLY A 180 0.58 2.41 -5.93
N GLY A 181 0.38 1.71 -7.05
CA GLY A 181 -0.75 0.79 -7.23
C GLY A 181 -2.12 1.48 -7.17
N ILE A 182 -2.23 2.67 -7.77
CA ILE A 182 -3.46 3.47 -7.75
C ILE A 182 -3.81 3.99 -9.13
N GLY A 183 -5.11 4.21 -9.37
CA GLY A 183 -5.60 4.78 -10.61
C GLY A 183 -6.69 5.81 -10.37
N ASN A 184 -7.88 5.56 -10.90
CA ASN A 184 -8.98 6.51 -10.85
C ASN A 184 -9.50 6.71 -9.41
N VAL A 185 -9.23 7.89 -8.84
CA VAL A 185 -9.71 8.32 -7.52
C VAL A 185 -10.95 9.22 -7.63
N PHE A 186 -11.38 9.56 -8.84
CA PHE A 186 -12.47 10.48 -9.15
C PHE A 186 -13.84 9.79 -9.23
N GLU A 187 -13.85 8.47 -9.24
CA GLU A 187 -15.06 7.68 -9.15
C GLU A 187 -15.30 7.23 -7.71
N SER A 188 -16.58 7.13 -7.34
CA SER A 188 -16.93 6.65 -6.00
C SER A 188 -16.28 5.29 -5.73
N ALA A 189 -15.36 5.26 -4.78
CA ALA A 189 -14.69 4.02 -4.38
C ALA A 189 -15.63 3.06 -3.62
N GLY A 190 -16.85 3.50 -3.31
CA GLY A 190 -17.91 2.70 -2.70
C GLY A 190 -18.76 1.91 -3.71
N GLY A 191 -18.28 1.75 -4.96
CA GLY A 191 -18.95 0.97 -5.99
C GLY A 191 -19.01 -0.53 -5.68
N ASP A 192 -19.48 -1.30 -6.63
CA ASP A 192 -19.71 -2.76 -6.49
C ASP A 192 -18.47 -3.51 -5.96
N ARG A 193 -17.23 -3.07 -6.32
CA ARG A 193 -15.99 -3.72 -5.87
C ARG A 193 -15.79 -3.64 -4.35
N SER A 194 -15.97 -2.48 -3.73
CA SER A 194 -15.82 -2.32 -2.27
C SER A 194 -16.84 -3.17 -1.51
N ARG A 195 -18.06 -3.24 -2.00
CA ARG A 195 -19.11 -4.12 -1.45
C ARG A 195 -18.72 -5.57 -1.59
N VAL A 196 -18.30 -6.00 -2.78
CA VAL A 196 -17.88 -7.39 -3.06
C VAL A 196 -16.74 -7.81 -2.11
N ILE A 197 -15.76 -6.95 -1.90
CA ILE A 197 -14.64 -7.22 -0.97
C ILE A 197 -15.17 -7.26 0.47
N GLY A 198 -15.99 -6.29 0.89
CA GLY A 198 -16.55 -6.25 2.23
C GLY A 198 -17.42 -7.46 2.57
N ASP A 199 -18.33 -7.84 1.68
CA ASP A 199 -19.17 -9.02 1.82
C ASP A 199 -18.33 -10.30 1.90
N ALA A 200 -17.25 -10.39 1.10
CA ALA A 200 -16.33 -11.52 1.15
C ALA A 200 -15.57 -11.60 2.48
N MET A 201 -15.16 -10.47 3.08
CA MET A 201 -14.54 -10.44 4.41
C MET A 201 -15.52 -10.90 5.49
N LEU A 202 -16.80 -10.53 5.37
CA LEU A 202 -17.82 -10.83 6.37
C LEU A 202 -18.48 -12.19 6.20
N ALA A 203 -18.26 -12.90 5.08
CA ALA A 203 -18.79 -14.23 4.85
C ALA A 203 -18.31 -15.22 5.92
N GLU A 204 -19.22 -16.03 6.48
CA GLU A 204 -18.87 -17.03 7.51
C GLU A 204 -17.97 -18.13 6.95
N ASP A 205 -18.18 -18.52 5.69
CA ASP A 205 -17.39 -19.54 5.00
C ASP A 205 -17.03 -19.10 3.58
N ARG A 206 -15.82 -19.44 3.14
CA ARG A 206 -15.33 -19.11 1.78
C ARG A 206 -16.20 -19.69 0.67
N SER A 207 -16.90 -20.79 0.91
CA SER A 207 -17.80 -21.40 -0.07
C SER A 207 -19.03 -20.53 -0.42
N GLN A 208 -19.33 -19.54 0.42
CA GLN A 208 -20.41 -18.57 0.20
C GLN A 208 -19.96 -17.43 -0.74
N ILE A 209 -18.65 -17.27 -0.95
CA ILE A 209 -18.11 -16.21 -1.80
C ILE A 209 -18.14 -16.68 -3.26
N THR A 210 -19.02 -16.11 -4.05
CA THR A 210 -19.17 -16.45 -5.47
C THR A 210 -18.39 -15.55 -6.41
N ASP A 211 -18.11 -14.32 -5.98
CA ASP A 211 -17.34 -13.35 -6.78
C ASP A 211 -15.84 -13.64 -6.71
N PRO A 212 -15.14 -13.72 -7.86
CA PRO A 212 -13.72 -14.05 -7.91
C PRO A 212 -12.81 -12.98 -7.28
N VAL A 213 -13.20 -11.70 -7.34
CA VAL A 213 -12.45 -10.61 -6.71
C VAL A 213 -12.58 -10.70 -5.20
N GLY A 214 -13.81 -10.88 -4.69
CA GLY A 214 -14.05 -11.10 -3.26
C GLY A 214 -13.29 -12.31 -2.73
N LEU A 215 -13.30 -13.43 -3.48
CA LEU A 215 -12.58 -14.65 -3.10
C LEU A 215 -11.06 -14.43 -3.06
N ALA A 216 -10.50 -13.69 -4.02
CA ALA A 216 -9.07 -13.38 -4.08
C ALA A 216 -8.64 -12.50 -2.90
N PHE A 217 -9.40 -11.45 -2.58
CA PHE A 217 -9.12 -10.58 -1.44
C PHE A 217 -9.28 -11.31 -0.10
N ARG A 218 -10.29 -12.18 0.03
CA ARG A 218 -10.46 -13.01 1.22
C ARG A 218 -9.27 -13.97 1.40
N ALA A 219 -8.84 -14.62 0.31
CA ALA A 219 -7.68 -15.51 0.34
C ALA A 219 -6.40 -14.75 0.72
N PHE A 220 -6.22 -13.53 0.22
CA PHE A 220 -5.09 -12.68 0.59
C PHE A 220 -5.14 -12.28 2.07
N ALA A 221 -6.29 -11.87 2.57
CA ALA A 221 -6.45 -11.49 3.98
C ALA A 221 -6.16 -12.64 4.95
N GLU A 222 -6.48 -13.87 4.58
CA GLU A 222 -6.24 -15.06 5.41
C GLU A 222 -4.79 -15.55 5.40
N LEU A 223 -3.89 -14.96 4.58
CA LEU A 223 -2.46 -15.25 4.64
C LEU A 223 -1.83 -14.75 5.94
N ASP A 224 -2.37 -13.69 6.53
CA ASP A 224 -1.98 -13.25 7.86
C ASP A 224 -3.06 -13.69 8.88
N PRO A 225 -2.78 -14.66 9.75
CA PRO A 225 -3.75 -15.12 10.75
C PRO A 225 -4.10 -14.08 11.81
N ASN A 226 -3.37 -12.95 11.88
CA ASN A 226 -3.66 -11.85 12.79
C ASN A 226 -4.67 -10.84 12.20
N ASN A 227 -5.04 -10.98 10.93
CA ASN A 227 -6.05 -10.14 10.32
C ASN A 227 -7.44 -10.41 10.95
N ASP A 228 -8.10 -9.33 11.33
CA ASP A 228 -9.50 -9.36 11.77
C ASP A 228 -10.40 -9.12 10.55
N LEU A 229 -11.04 -10.19 10.08
CA LEU A 229 -11.88 -10.13 8.88
C LEU A 229 -13.09 -9.20 9.05
N LYS A 230 -13.61 -9.02 10.29
CA LYS A 230 -14.72 -8.08 10.54
C LYS A 230 -14.24 -6.64 10.41
N ALA A 231 -13.07 -6.33 10.94
CA ALA A 231 -12.46 -5.01 10.78
C ALA A 231 -12.11 -4.73 9.31
N LEU A 232 -11.57 -5.72 8.59
CA LEU A 232 -11.32 -5.58 7.15
C LEU A 232 -12.62 -5.41 6.36
N GLY A 233 -13.69 -6.12 6.72
CA GLY A 233 -15.02 -5.93 6.14
C GLY A 233 -15.55 -4.51 6.36
N ALA A 234 -15.47 -4.02 7.60
CA ALA A 234 -15.85 -2.64 7.94
C ALA A 234 -15.01 -1.62 7.15
N CYS A 235 -13.71 -1.82 7.06
CA CYS A 235 -12.81 -0.98 6.28
C CYS A 235 -13.16 -0.96 4.78
N ALA A 236 -13.50 -2.12 4.18
CA ALA A 236 -13.89 -2.19 2.77
C ALA A 236 -15.24 -1.51 2.51
N LEU A 237 -16.18 -1.64 3.45
CA LEU A 237 -17.54 -1.08 3.34
C LEU A 237 -17.64 0.41 3.70
N ARG A 238 -16.54 1.03 4.13
CA ARG A 238 -16.53 2.47 4.46
C ARG A 238 -17.02 3.31 3.29
N VAL A 239 -17.75 4.36 3.59
CA VAL A 239 -18.11 5.37 2.60
C VAL A 239 -16.89 6.23 2.31
N ARG A 240 -16.57 6.40 1.03
CA ARG A 240 -15.58 7.33 0.53
C ARG A 240 -16.25 8.23 -0.51
N GLU A 241 -16.18 9.52 -0.30
CA GLU A 241 -16.58 10.45 -1.33
C GLU A 241 -15.57 10.42 -2.49
N PRO A 242 -16.03 10.51 -3.74
CA PRO A 242 -15.13 10.68 -4.87
C PRO A 242 -14.35 11.98 -4.71
N MET A 243 -13.10 11.98 -5.12
CA MET A 243 -12.27 13.18 -5.11
C MET A 243 -12.66 14.10 -6.26
N ASP A 244 -12.75 15.38 -6.02
CA ASP A 244 -12.92 16.34 -7.12
C ASP A 244 -11.57 16.49 -7.86
N ARG A 245 -11.63 16.55 -9.19
CA ARG A 245 -10.45 16.85 -10.02
C ARG A 245 -9.85 18.20 -9.68
N ALA A 246 -10.68 19.16 -9.28
CA ALA A 246 -10.25 20.49 -8.88
C ALA A 246 -9.33 20.47 -7.65
N ASP A 247 -9.51 19.51 -6.71
CA ASP A 247 -8.70 19.41 -5.50
C ASP A 247 -7.25 19.03 -5.78
N LEU A 248 -6.98 18.38 -6.93
CA LEU A 248 -5.64 17.98 -7.36
C LEU A 248 -5.05 18.89 -8.45
N ALA A 249 -5.86 19.75 -9.07
CA ALA A 249 -5.43 20.61 -10.17
C ALA A 249 -4.46 21.73 -9.72
N ASP A 250 -4.46 22.06 -8.44
CA ASP A 250 -3.61 23.10 -7.84
C ASP A 250 -2.41 22.54 -7.05
N VAL A 251 -2.13 21.24 -7.18
CA VAL A 251 -0.97 20.62 -6.53
C VAL A 251 0.32 21.21 -7.09
N ASP A 252 1.15 21.72 -6.19
CA ASP A 252 2.40 22.45 -6.48
C ASP A 252 3.66 21.73 -5.93
N ILE A 253 3.49 20.55 -5.36
CA ILE A 253 4.58 19.69 -4.87
C ILE A 253 4.82 18.50 -5.81
N PRO A 254 6.05 17.96 -5.84
CA PRO A 254 6.37 16.82 -6.70
C PRO A 254 5.53 15.57 -6.38
N VAL A 255 5.01 14.92 -7.44
CA VAL A 255 4.23 13.69 -7.33
C VAL A 255 4.78 12.64 -8.29
N LEU A 256 5.01 11.43 -7.75
CA LEU A 256 5.35 10.23 -8.52
C LEU A 256 4.21 9.21 -8.42
N ILE A 257 3.74 8.72 -9.56
CA ILE A 257 2.76 7.63 -9.64
C ILE A 257 3.46 6.43 -10.25
N VAL A 258 3.42 5.26 -9.58
CA VAL A 258 4.06 4.03 -10.09
C VAL A 258 3.10 2.86 -9.97
N ASN A 259 2.85 2.21 -11.11
CA ASN A 259 1.99 1.04 -11.18
C ASN A 259 2.66 -0.10 -11.93
N GLY A 260 2.18 -1.32 -11.71
CA GLY A 260 2.46 -2.44 -12.60
C GLY A 260 1.74 -2.25 -13.94
N ALA A 261 2.41 -2.56 -15.05
CA ALA A 261 1.79 -2.43 -16.38
C ALA A 261 0.60 -3.38 -16.60
N ASN A 262 0.52 -4.47 -15.81
CA ASN A 262 -0.57 -5.43 -15.82
C ASN A 262 -1.48 -5.30 -14.57
N ASP A 263 -1.45 -4.15 -13.89
CA ASP A 263 -2.27 -3.91 -12.69
C ASP A 263 -3.70 -3.54 -13.10
N GLU A 264 -4.57 -4.55 -13.11
CA GLU A 264 -5.99 -4.38 -13.42
C GLU A 264 -6.80 -3.73 -12.26
N LEU A 265 -6.23 -3.66 -11.04
CA LEU A 265 -6.87 -3.02 -9.89
C LEU A 265 -6.67 -1.50 -9.90
N ALA A 266 -5.58 -1.02 -10.48
CA ALA A 266 -5.17 0.37 -10.51
C ALA A 266 -5.42 1.05 -11.88
N GLY A 267 -6.53 0.76 -12.54
CA GLY A 267 -6.90 1.38 -13.81
C GLY A 267 -7.10 2.89 -13.72
N GLY A 268 -6.73 3.63 -14.80
CA GLY A 268 -6.91 5.09 -14.87
C GLY A 268 -5.80 5.91 -14.23
N ALA A 269 -4.60 5.37 -14.09
CA ALA A 269 -3.44 6.10 -13.57
C ALA A 269 -3.00 7.27 -14.49
N ASP A 270 -3.20 7.15 -15.78
CA ASP A 270 -2.99 8.19 -16.77
C ASP A 270 -3.95 9.38 -16.59
N GLU A 271 -5.21 9.11 -16.23
CA GLU A 271 -6.17 10.16 -15.89
C GLU A 271 -5.75 10.91 -14.61
N LEU A 272 -5.30 10.19 -13.59
CA LEU A 272 -4.81 10.78 -12.35
C LEU A 272 -3.57 11.66 -12.63
N ALA A 273 -2.61 11.15 -13.38
CA ALA A 273 -1.41 11.89 -13.73
C ALA A 273 -1.71 13.13 -14.58
N ALA A 274 -2.72 13.08 -15.44
CA ALA A 274 -3.12 14.22 -16.26
C ALA A 274 -3.74 15.37 -15.49
N VAL A 275 -4.32 15.09 -14.30
CA VAL A 275 -4.94 16.12 -13.44
C VAL A 275 -3.91 16.79 -12.54
N ILE A 276 -2.90 16.06 -12.06
CA ILE A 276 -1.89 16.59 -11.13
C ILE A 276 -0.78 17.28 -11.92
N PRO A 277 -0.57 18.61 -11.77
CA PRO A 277 0.46 19.33 -12.51
C PRO A 277 1.86 18.76 -12.25
N GLY A 278 2.59 18.41 -13.30
CA GLY A 278 3.95 17.91 -13.20
C GLY A 278 4.11 16.50 -12.62
N ALA A 279 3.03 15.76 -12.41
CA ALA A 279 3.10 14.38 -11.95
C ALA A 279 3.87 13.50 -12.94
N ARG A 280 4.77 12.66 -12.40
CA ARG A 280 5.50 11.64 -13.16
C ARG A 280 4.78 10.31 -13.03
N LEU A 281 4.35 9.72 -14.16
CA LEU A 281 3.75 8.38 -14.20
C LEU A 281 4.78 7.38 -14.74
N VAL A 282 4.96 6.28 -14.00
CA VAL A 282 5.81 5.16 -14.40
C VAL A 282 5.01 3.87 -14.35
N MET A 283 5.06 3.11 -15.44
CA MET A 283 4.45 1.77 -15.53
C MET A 283 5.56 0.72 -15.57
N ILE A 284 5.63 -0.13 -14.57
CA ILE A 284 6.67 -1.18 -14.47
C ILE A 284 6.24 -2.38 -15.32
N PRO A 285 6.97 -2.70 -16.41
CA PRO A 285 6.61 -3.78 -17.33
C PRO A 285 6.53 -5.14 -16.62
N ASP A 286 5.63 -6.01 -17.09
CA ASP A 286 5.48 -7.41 -16.66
C ASP A 286 5.15 -7.61 -15.17
N THR A 287 4.62 -6.58 -14.51
CA THR A 287 4.17 -6.63 -13.12
C THR A 287 2.69 -6.31 -12.97
N ASP A 288 2.05 -6.93 -11.99
CA ASP A 288 0.67 -6.69 -11.55
C ASP A 288 0.65 -5.95 -10.19
N HIS A 289 -0.55 -5.82 -9.60
CA HIS A 289 -0.76 -5.10 -8.33
C HIS A 289 0.09 -5.60 -7.15
N LEU A 290 0.47 -6.86 -7.12
CA LEU A 290 1.24 -7.44 -6.00
C LEU A 290 2.71 -7.63 -6.36
N SER A 291 2.99 -8.09 -7.55
CA SER A 291 4.35 -8.36 -8.00
C SER A 291 5.19 -7.10 -8.21
N VAL A 292 4.56 -5.93 -8.41
CA VAL A 292 5.26 -4.65 -8.50
C VAL A 292 5.84 -4.19 -7.17
N VAL A 293 5.23 -4.55 -6.04
CA VAL A 293 5.65 -4.07 -4.70
C VAL A 293 7.11 -4.40 -4.38
N PRO A 294 7.60 -5.66 -4.54
CA PRO A 294 9.00 -6.00 -4.31
C PRO A 294 9.92 -5.72 -5.50
N ASP A 295 9.41 -5.27 -6.66
CA ASP A 295 10.20 -5.11 -7.89
C ASP A 295 11.29 -4.05 -7.74
N GLN A 296 12.51 -4.39 -8.13
CA GLN A 296 13.66 -3.49 -8.01
C GLN A 296 13.49 -2.22 -8.84
N ARG A 297 12.88 -2.32 -10.02
CA ARG A 297 12.64 -1.17 -10.91
C ARG A 297 11.72 -0.14 -10.27
N PHE A 298 10.71 -0.59 -9.48
CA PHE A 298 9.90 0.33 -8.69
C PHE A 298 10.72 1.05 -7.63
N LYS A 299 11.59 0.33 -6.93
CA LYS A 299 12.49 0.93 -5.92
C LYS A 299 13.44 1.94 -6.55
N ASP A 300 14.01 1.62 -7.69
CA ASP A 300 14.94 2.49 -8.42
C ASP A 300 14.25 3.81 -8.84
N GLU A 301 12.99 3.75 -9.31
CA GLU A 301 12.21 4.95 -9.66
C GLU A 301 11.90 5.82 -8.44
N VAL A 302 11.55 5.20 -7.32
CA VAL A 302 11.29 5.92 -6.05
C VAL A 302 12.58 6.56 -5.52
N LEU A 303 13.71 5.84 -5.53
CA LEU A 303 14.98 6.38 -5.09
C LEU A 303 15.41 7.58 -5.96
N ALA A 304 15.35 7.44 -7.29
CA ALA A 304 15.66 8.52 -8.21
C ALA A 304 14.77 9.75 -7.98
N PHE A 305 13.47 9.54 -7.77
CA PHE A 305 12.55 10.63 -7.46
C PHE A 305 12.89 11.33 -6.14
N LEU A 306 13.21 10.59 -5.10
CA LEU A 306 13.54 11.14 -3.78
C LEU A 306 14.91 11.85 -3.75
N GLU A 307 15.84 11.50 -4.63
CA GLU A 307 17.14 12.19 -4.78
C GLU A 307 16.99 13.58 -5.42
N GLU A 308 15.92 13.79 -6.19
CA GLU A 308 15.60 15.08 -6.81
C GLU A 308 14.97 16.09 -5.81
N GLN A 309 14.55 15.61 -4.59
CA GLN A 309 13.88 16.39 -3.54
C GLN A 309 14.80 16.68 -2.36
#